data_4ba1fb109c5f920a67accae2c359c396
#
_entry.id   4ba1fb109c5f920a67accae2c359c396
#
_cell.length_a   1.000
_cell.length_b   1.000
_cell.length_c   1.000
_cell.angle_alpha   90.00
_cell.angle_beta   90.00
_cell.angle_gamma   90.00
#
_symmetry.space_group_name_H-M   'P 1'
#
loop_
_entity.id
_entity.type
_entity.pdbx_description
1 polymer ?
#
loop_
_entity_poly.entity_id
_entity_poly.type
_entity_poly.pdbx_seq_one_letter_code
_entity_poly.pdbx_strand_id
1 'polypeptide(L)'
;MSQALEDLRGLKCIPDFEDRITSEEYKYTTDKLDVMQINVGRLCNLACKHCHVEAGPGRTEIMPRKVMEACLAVCREQQVSTIDITGGAPEMNPDFEWLVEESCKICSHVIVRTNLVILKEEKYRHLPKFYADHKVEVVCSLPYYRAKEMNRVRGDGTFETAIEVIRE
;
A
#
# COMPACT_ATOMS: atom_id res chain seq x y z
N MET A 1 -23.50 2.25 -10.57
CA MET A 1 -22.82 1.36 -11.55
C MET A 1 -22.43 2.21 -12.74
N SER A 2 -21.25 2.02 -13.33
CA SER A 2 -20.85 2.84 -14.49
C SER A 2 -21.55 2.34 -15.74
N GLN A 3 -21.85 3.25 -16.70
CA GLN A 3 -22.45 2.92 -18.00
C GLN A 3 -21.67 1.79 -18.73
N ALA A 4 -20.34 1.80 -18.61
CA ALA A 4 -19.50 0.76 -19.20
C ALA A 4 -19.79 -0.66 -18.66
N LEU A 5 -20.18 -0.80 -17.40
CA LEU A 5 -20.57 -2.08 -16.79
C LEU A 5 -21.93 -2.57 -17.34
N GLU A 6 -22.86 -1.64 -17.58
CA GLU A 6 -24.17 -1.96 -18.18
C GLU A 6 -24.01 -2.36 -19.64
N ASP A 7 -23.14 -1.66 -20.38
CA ASP A 7 -22.81 -1.97 -21.77
C ASP A 7 -22.16 -3.37 -21.90
N LEU A 8 -21.25 -3.74 -20.98
CA LEU A 8 -20.63 -5.08 -20.94
C LEU A 8 -21.64 -6.19 -20.63
N ARG A 9 -22.59 -5.96 -19.72
CA ARG A 9 -23.67 -6.92 -19.41
C ARG A 9 -24.65 -7.11 -20.57
N GLY A 10 -24.75 -6.12 -21.46
CA GLY A 10 -25.53 -6.23 -22.70
C GLY A 10 -24.92 -7.13 -23.77
N LEU A 11 -23.66 -7.52 -23.65
CA LEU A 11 -22.97 -8.40 -24.60
C LEU A 11 -23.31 -9.85 -24.31
N LYS A 12 -24.37 -10.39 -24.95
CA LYS A 12 -24.81 -11.80 -24.83
C LYS A 12 -23.75 -12.86 -25.18
N CYS A 13 -22.61 -12.44 -25.74
CA CYS A 13 -21.51 -13.36 -26.10
C CYS A 13 -20.52 -13.56 -24.95
N ILE A 14 -20.62 -12.77 -23.86
CA ILE A 14 -19.78 -12.92 -22.68
C ILE A 14 -20.64 -13.58 -21.60
N PRO A 15 -20.37 -14.85 -21.22
CA PRO A 15 -21.08 -15.52 -20.14
C PRO A 15 -20.79 -14.78 -18.81
N ASP A 16 -21.74 -14.82 -17.88
CA ASP A 16 -21.55 -14.29 -16.55
C ASP A 16 -20.33 -14.94 -15.89
N PHE A 17 -19.58 -14.15 -15.14
CA PHE A 17 -18.35 -14.61 -14.48
C PHE A 17 -18.65 -15.77 -13.52
N GLU A 18 -19.74 -15.67 -12.77
CA GLU A 18 -20.23 -16.69 -11.86
C GLU A 18 -20.46 -18.05 -12.56
N ASP A 19 -21.00 -18.04 -13.78
CA ASP A 19 -21.25 -19.26 -14.57
C ASP A 19 -19.94 -19.96 -15.00
N ARG A 20 -18.84 -19.20 -15.05
CA ARG A 20 -17.52 -19.74 -15.42
C ARG A 20 -16.76 -20.32 -14.23
N ILE A 21 -16.99 -19.82 -13.03
CA ILE A 21 -16.25 -20.21 -11.82
C ILE A 21 -16.98 -21.24 -10.95
N THR A 22 -18.27 -21.50 -11.21
CA THR A 22 -19.07 -22.49 -10.48
C THR A 22 -18.94 -23.92 -10.99
N SER A 23 -17.99 -24.21 -11.90
CA SER A 23 -17.67 -25.57 -12.24
C SER A 23 -17.11 -26.31 -10.99
N GLU A 24 -17.49 -27.58 -10.80
CA GLU A 24 -17.01 -28.41 -9.67
C GLU A 24 -15.45 -28.49 -9.61
N GLU A 25 -14.80 -28.16 -10.70
CA GLU A 25 -13.33 -28.19 -10.85
C GLU A 25 -12.63 -26.97 -10.21
N TYR A 26 -13.34 -25.84 -10.02
CA TYR A 26 -12.76 -24.60 -9.46
C TYR A 26 -13.60 -24.08 -8.29
N LYS A 27 -13.10 -24.25 -7.08
CA LYS A 27 -13.66 -23.58 -5.90
C LYS A 27 -13.10 -22.16 -5.81
N TYR A 28 -13.95 -21.15 -5.97
CA TYR A 28 -13.60 -19.74 -5.80
C TYR A 28 -13.67 -19.35 -4.32
N THR A 29 -13.01 -20.15 -3.49
CA THR A 29 -12.90 -19.91 -2.04
C THR A 29 -11.44 -19.99 -1.65
N THR A 30 -10.99 -19.09 -0.80
CA THR A 30 -9.68 -19.21 -0.16
C THR A 30 -9.81 -20.01 1.12
N ASP A 31 -8.91 -20.95 1.33
CA ASP A 31 -8.86 -21.74 2.56
C ASP A 31 -8.09 -20.99 3.66
N LYS A 32 -7.29 -19.97 3.30
CA LYS A 32 -6.43 -19.23 4.20
C LYS A 32 -6.19 -17.80 3.71
N LEU A 33 -6.11 -16.87 4.65
CA LEU A 33 -5.62 -15.51 4.40
C LEU A 33 -4.13 -15.45 4.71
N ASP A 34 -3.28 -15.38 3.71
CA ASP A 34 -1.83 -15.29 3.90
C ASP A 34 -1.33 -13.86 4.03
N VAL A 35 -1.96 -12.92 3.34
CA VAL A 35 -1.54 -11.52 3.30
C VAL A 35 -2.70 -10.59 3.65
N MET A 36 -2.48 -9.69 4.61
CA MET A 36 -3.37 -8.56 4.90
C MET A 36 -2.72 -7.27 4.42
N GLN A 37 -3.26 -6.67 3.35
CA GLN A 37 -2.84 -5.34 2.95
C GLN A 37 -3.69 -4.28 3.63
N ILE A 38 -3.04 -3.34 4.33
CA ILE A 38 -3.68 -2.26 5.10
C ILE A 38 -3.36 -0.92 4.45
N ASN A 39 -4.36 -0.25 3.85
CA ASN A 39 -4.22 1.10 3.35
C ASN A 39 -4.57 2.11 4.46
N VAL A 40 -3.55 2.82 4.98
CA VAL A 40 -3.69 3.70 6.14
C VAL A 40 -4.12 5.13 5.80
N GLY A 41 -4.48 5.39 4.55
CA GLY A 41 -5.03 6.69 4.14
C GLY A 41 -4.51 7.22 2.81
N ARG A 42 -4.94 8.44 2.47
CA ARG A 42 -4.57 9.11 1.22
C ARG A 42 -3.66 10.32 1.39
N LEU A 43 -3.35 10.71 2.62
CA LEU A 43 -2.39 11.78 2.87
C LEU A 43 -1.01 11.37 2.34
N CYS A 44 -0.39 12.24 1.54
CA CYS A 44 0.92 12.00 0.91
C CYS A 44 1.65 13.31 0.71
N ASN A 45 2.96 13.31 0.85
CA ASN A 45 3.79 14.48 0.53
C ASN A 45 4.00 14.69 -0.99
N LEU A 46 3.59 13.74 -1.83
CA LEU A 46 3.66 13.82 -3.28
C LEU A 46 2.26 13.85 -3.91
N ALA A 47 2.14 14.49 -5.09
CA ALA A 47 0.94 14.51 -5.93
C ALA A 47 1.22 13.84 -7.29
N CYS A 48 1.44 12.53 -7.28
CA CYS A 48 1.83 11.77 -8.47
C CYS A 48 0.68 11.65 -9.47
N LYS A 49 0.94 11.96 -10.76
CA LYS A 49 -0.09 11.90 -11.84
C LYS A 49 -0.66 10.51 -12.09
N HIS A 50 0.06 9.46 -11.71
CA HIS A 50 -0.33 8.06 -11.89
C HIS A 50 -0.84 7.40 -10.60
N CYS A 51 -1.14 8.19 -9.57
CA CYS A 51 -1.58 7.65 -8.29
C CYS A 51 -2.99 7.08 -8.39
N HIS A 52 -3.12 5.75 -8.32
CA HIS A 52 -4.41 5.06 -8.46
C HIS A 52 -5.37 5.26 -7.28
N VAL A 53 -4.85 5.71 -6.12
CA VAL A 53 -5.66 6.06 -4.94
C VAL A 53 -5.88 7.58 -4.81
N GLU A 54 -5.37 8.37 -5.76
CA GLU A 54 -5.47 9.83 -5.75
C GLU A 54 -4.97 10.45 -4.44
N ALA A 55 -3.87 9.94 -3.92
CA ALA A 55 -3.21 10.47 -2.73
C ALA A 55 -2.54 11.82 -3.02
N GLY A 56 -2.39 12.64 -1.99
CA GLY A 56 -1.73 13.93 -2.14
C GLY A 56 -1.70 14.77 -0.86
N PRO A 57 -0.99 15.91 -0.88
CA PRO A 57 -0.84 16.78 0.29
C PRO A 57 -2.16 17.41 0.79
N GLY A 58 -3.14 17.56 -0.10
CA GLY A 58 -4.46 18.11 0.24
C GLY A 58 -5.46 17.07 0.75
N ARG A 59 -5.05 15.80 0.91
CA ARG A 59 -5.94 14.75 1.39
C ARG A 59 -5.96 14.69 2.90
N THR A 60 -7.11 14.38 3.46
CA THR A 60 -7.36 14.31 4.90
C THR A 60 -7.79 12.94 5.38
N GLU A 61 -7.96 12.00 4.45
CA GLU A 61 -8.36 10.64 4.77
C GLU A 61 -7.20 9.89 5.41
N ILE A 62 -7.32 9.63 6.69
CA ILE A 62 -6.35 8.90 7.53
C ILE A 62 -7.11 7.81 8.26
N MET A 63 -6.60 6.59 8.21
CA MET A 63 -7.16 5.48 8.98
C MET A 63 -6.96 5.74 10.47
N PRO A 64 -8.03 5.78 11.28
CA PRO A 64 -7.90 5.96 12.72
C PRO A 64 -7.41 4.67 13.40
N ARG A 65 -6.71 4.83 14.50
CA ARG A 65 -6.14 3.72 15.30
C ARG A 65 -7.11 2.58 15.58
N LYS A 66 -8.34 2.89 15.94
CA LYS A 66 -9.39 1.89 16.21
C LYS A 66 -9.61 0.92 15.03
N VAL A 67 -9.49 1.41 13.79
CA VAL A 67 -9.63 0.56 12.60
C VAL A 67 -8.38 -0.29 12.41
N MET A 68 -7.18 0.26 12.66
CA MET A 68 -5.94 -0.52 12.66
C MET A 68 -5.98 -1.66 13.69
N GLU A 69 -6.45 -1.39 14.90
CA GLU A 69 -6.64 -2.40 15.95
C GLU A 69 -7.57 -3.54 15.50
N ALA A 70 -8.67 -3.21 14.80
CA ALA A 70 -9.57 -4.21 14.22
C ALA A 70 -8.87 -5.04 13.13
N CYS A 71 -8.09 -4.42 12.25
CA CYS A 71 -7.29 -5.13 11.25
C CYS A 71 -6.30 -6.11 11.92
N LEU A 72 -5.59 -5.65 12.93
CA LEU A 72 -4.64 -6.49 13.68
C LEU A 72 -5.32 -7.63 14.43
N ALA A 73 -6.54 -7.42 14.94
CA ALA A 73 -7.33 -8.49 15.56
C ALA A 73 -7.66 -9.60 14.55
N VAL A 74 -8.10 -9.23 13.35
CA VAL A 74 -8.32 -10.18 12.24
C VAL A 74 -7.04 -10.91 11.85
N CYS A 75 -5.90 -10.20 11.77
CA CYS A 75 -4.61 -10.83 11.46
C CYS A 75 -4.23 -11.90 12.47
N ARG A 76 -4.47 -11.66 13.77
CA ARG A 76 -4.21 -12.66 14.83
C ARG A 76 -5.15 -13.85 14.72
N GLU A 77 -6.45 -13.61 14.55
CA GLU A 77 -7.48 -14.65 14.45
C GLU A 77 -7.25 -15.57 13.25
N GLN A 78 -6.92 -14.98 12.10
CA GLN A 78 -6.72 -15.70 10.85
C GLN A 78 -5.28 -16.22 10.68
N GLN A 79 -4.38 -15.93 11.62
CA GLN A 79 -2.97 -16.32 11.57
C GLN A 79 -2.27 -15.86 10.28
N VAL A 80 -2.52 -14.61 9.88
CA VAL A 80 -1.95 -14.00 8.68
C VAL A 80 -0.43 -13.99 8.79
N SER A 81 0.27 -14.43 7.75
CA SER A 81 1.74 -14.52 7.74
C SER A 81 2.41 -13.20 7.37
N THR A 82 1.74 -12.36 6.58
CA THR A 82 2.29 -11.10 6.06
C THR A 82 1.31 -9.95 6.24
N ILE A 83 1.79 -8.82 6.79
CA ILE A 83 1.07 -7.55 6.80
C ILE A 83 1.79 -6.58 5.86
N ASP A 84 1.06 -6.06 4.85
CA ASP A 84 1.56 -5.13 3.83
C ASP A 84 0.92 -3.75 4.05
N ILE A 85 1.68 -2.81 4.62
CA ILE A 85 1.22 -1.47 4.96
C ILE A 85 1.43 -0.53 3.79
N THR A 86 0.35 0.06 3.30
CA THR A 86 0.33 0.97 2.15
C THR A 86 -0.52 2.21 2.42
N GLY A 87 -0.60 3.11 1.45
CA GLY A 87 -1.41 4.32 1.54
C GLY A 87 -1.00 5.36 0.50
N GLY A 88 -1.15 6.62 0.84
CA GLY A 88 -0.45 7.73 0.18
C GLY A 88 1.04 7.70 0.53
N ALA A 89 1.40 8.32 1.65
CA ALA A 89 2.64 8.06 2.37
C ALA A 89 2.25 7.51 3.74
N PRO A 90 2.37 6.20 3.99
CA PRO A 90 1.94 5.58 5.25
C PRO A 90 2.56 6.24 6.48
N GLU A 91 3.79 6.70 6.35
CA GLU A 91 4.59 7.39 7.38
C GLU A 91 3.91 8.67 7.91
N MET A 92 3.02 9.28 7.11
CA MET A 92 2.27 10.48 7.51
C MET A 92 1.08 10.17 8.42
N ASN A 93 0.70 8.90 8.57
CA ASN A 93 -0.30 8.53 9.56
C ASN A 93 0.30 8.63 10.98
N PRO A 94 -0.32 9.33 11.93
CA PRO A 94 0.24 9.54 13.28
C PRO A 94 0.44 8.24 14.06
N ASP A 95 -0.29 7.18 13.75
CA ASP A 95 -0.20 5.86 14.38
C ASP A 95 0.65 4.86 13.57
N PHE A 96 1.39 5.33 12.57
CA PHE A 96 2.13 4.46 11.65
C PHE A 96 3.19 3.60 12.35
N GLU A 97 4.06 4.20 13.15
CA GLU A 97 5.14 3.46 13.85
C GLU A 97 4.56 2.43 14.81
N TRP A 98 3.53 2.80 15.56
CA TRP A 98 2.79 1.86 16.41
C TRP A 98 2.19 0.70 15.61
N LEU A 99 1.60 0.96 14.43
CA LEU A 99 1.04 -0.09 13.57
C LEU A 99 2.13 -1.07 13.12
N VAL A 100 3.31 -0.58 12.74
CA VAL A 100 4.46 -1.41 12.37
C VAL A 100 4.92 -2.27 13.56
N GLU A 101 5.09 -1.67 14.74
CA GLU A 101 5.51 -2.40 15.95
C GLU A 101 4.53 -3.51 16.33
N GLU A 102 3.22 -3.22 16.31
CA GLU A 102 2.20 -4.22 16.62
C GLU A 102 2.12 -5.30 15.54
N SER A 103 2.30 -4.94 14.27
CA SER A 103 2.34 -5.90 13.17
C SER A 103 3.50 -6.88 13.31
N CYS A 104 4.69 -6.40 13.69
CA CYS A 104 5.87 -7.25 13.94
C CYS A 104 5.71 -8.24 15.11
N LYS A 105 4.79 -7.96 16.05
CA LYS A 105 4.45 -8.89 17.14
C LYS A 105 3.48 -10.00 16.72
N ILE A 106 2.76 -9.78 15.61
CA ILE A 106 1.68 -10.67 15.16
C ILE A 106 2.16 -11.63 14.07
N CYS A 107 2.89 -11.13 13.10
CA CYS A 107 3.34 -11.92 11.96
C CYS A 107 4.86 -11.84 11.76
N SER A 108 5.38 -12.81 11.04
CA SER A 108 6.82 -12.93 10.78
C SER A 108 7.31 -12.00 9.67
N HIS A 109 6.40 -11.45 8.86
CA HIS A 109 6.74 -10.65 7.70
C HIS A 109 5.89 -9.38 7.65
N VAL A 110 6.53 -8.22 7.74
CA VAL A 110 5.90 -6.90 7.62
C VAL A 110 6.52 -6.15 6.45
N ILE A 111 5.68 -5.67 5.56
CA ILE A 111 6.04 -4.88 4.40
C ILE A 111 5.54 -3.45 4.59
N VAL A 112 6.37 -2.46 4.28
CA VAL A 112 5.97 -1.05 4.19
C VAL A 112 6.24 -0.54 2.78
N ARG A 113 5.21 0.08 2.17
CA ARG A 113 5.34 0.69 0.84
C ARG A 113 5.57 2.18 0.97
N THR A 114 6.78 2.62 0.65
CA THR A 114 7.20 4.02 0.75
C THR A 114 7.45 4.66 -0.61
N ASN A 115 7.28 5.98 -0.69
CA ASN A 115 7.68 6.75 -1.87
C ASN A 115 9.16 7.17 -1.84
N LEU A 116 9.91 6.85 -0.80
CA LEU A 116 11.29 7.21 -0.48
C LEU A 116 11.51 8.70 -0.19
N VAL A 117 10.89 9.61 -0.94
CA VAL A 117 11.10 11.07 -0.80
C VAL A 117 10.73 11.54 0.60
N ILE A 118 9.72 10.94 1.21
CA ILE A 118 9.28 11.24 2.59
C ILE A 118 10.41 11.06 3.61
N LEU A 119 11.31 10.09 3.41
CA LEU A 119 12.39 9.76 4.33
C LEU A 119 13.50 10.83 4.39
N LYS A 120 13.51 11.78 3.44
CA LYS A 120 14.41 12.96 3.50
C LYS A 120 13.84 14.10 4.32
N GLU A 121 12.57 14.10 4.64
CA GLU A 121 12.00 15.10 5.54
C GLU A 121 12.48 14.88 6.97
N GLU A 122 12.86 15.95 7.65
CA GLU A 122 13.47 15.90 9.00
C GLU A 122 12.69 15.03 9.99
N LYS A 123 11.36 15.14 9.94
CA LYS A 123 10.46 14.38 10.81
C LYS A 123 10.57 12.86 10.63
N TYR A 124 10.97 12.39 9.46
CA TYR A 124 10.93 10.97 9.07
C TYR A 124 12.32 10.36 8.85
N ARG A 125 13.40 11.11 9.07
CA ARG A 125 14.79 10.65 8.88
C ARG A 125 15.20 9.47 9.75
N HIS A 126 14.51 9.24 10.85
CA HIS A 126 14.76 8.11 11.74
C HIS A 126 14.18 6.79 11.21
N LEU A 127 13.22 6.83 10.27
CA LEU A 127 12.49 5.65 9.82
C LEU A 127 13.35 4.59 9.14
N PRO A 128 14.37 4.87 8.33
CA PRO A 128 15.23 3.81 7.79
C PRO A 128 15.84 2.93 8.89
N LYS A 129 16.33 3.55 9.97
CA LYS A 129 16.83 2.81 11.12
C LYS A 129 15.71 2.05 11.85
N PHE A 130 14.54 2.66 12.03
CA PHE A 130 13.36 2.03 12.61
C PHE A 130 12.95 0.78 11.82
N TYR A 131 12.91 0.84 10.48
CA TYR A 131 12.62 -0.31 9.63
C TYR A 131 13.65 -1.42 9.80
N ALA A 132 14.93 -1.09 9.83
CA ALA A 132 16.01 -2.06 10.04
C ALA A 132 15.91 -2.74 11.41
N ASP A 133 15.68 -1.97 12.49
CA ASP A 133 15.56 -2.48 13.86
C ASP A 133 14.37 -3.46 14.00
N HIS A 134 13.29 -3.24 13.26
CA HIS A 134 12.09 -4.10 13.24
C HIS A 134 12.09 -5.16 12.13
N LYS A 135 13.15 -5.24 11.32
CA LYS A 135 13.29 -6.17 10.17
C LYS A 135 12.13 -6.05 9.17
N VAL A 136 11.66 -4.84 8.95
CA VAL A 136 10.59 -4.53 7.99
C VAL A 136 11.14 -4.61 6.58
N GLU A 137 10.42 -5.29 5.67
CA GLU A 137 10.70 -5.21 4.24
C GLU A 137 10.20 -3.87 3.69
N VAL A 138 11.08 -3.12 3.04
CA VAL A 138 10.75 -1.83 2.44
C VAL A 138 10.56 -1.98 0.94
N VAL A 139 9.32 -1.82 0.48
CA VAL A 139 8.98 -1.79 -0.95
C VAL A 139 8.88 -0.34 -1.41
N CYS A 140 9.80 0.05 -2.28
CA CYS A 140 9.87 1.43 -2.75
C CYS A 140 9.33 1.63 -4.16
N SER A 141 8.83 2.83 -4.43
CA SER A 141 8.29 3.21 -5.72
C SER A 141 9.35 3.90 -6.58
N LEU A 142 9.95 3.17 -7.52
CA LEU A 142 10.83 3.71 -8.55
C LEU A 142 10.28 3.38 -9.95
N PRO A 143 9.24 4.09 -10.43
CA PRO A 143 8.50 3.70 -11.64
C PRO A 143 9.31 3.82 -12.93
N TYR A 144 10.43 4.55 -12.91
CA TYR A 144 11.31 4.72 -14.05
C TYR A 144 12.78 4.79 -13.63
N TYR A 145 13.66 4.31 -14.49
CA TYR A 145 15.13 4.32 -14.29
C TYR A 145 15.81 5.60 -14.80
N ARG A 146 15.06 6.57 -15.33
CA ARG A 146 15.55 7.86 -15.82
C ARG A 146 14.84 9.01 -15.11
N ALA A 147 15.59 10.02 -14.71
CA ALA A 147 15.09 11.19 -13.99
C ALA A 147 13.95 11.90 -14.72
N LYS A 148 14.11 12.17 -16.02
CA LYS A 148 13.13 12.91 -16.81
C LYS A 148 11.73 12.27 -16.78
N GLU A 149 11.66 10.96 -16.97
CA GLU A 149 10.41 10.22 -17.02
C GLU A 149 9.79 10.07 -15.63
N MET A 150 10.59 9.80 -14.61
CA MET A 150 10.11 9.70 -13.25
C MET A 150 9.62 11.05 -12.71
N ASN A 151 10.41 12.12 -12.89
CA ASN A 151 10.05 13.46 -12.42
C ASN A 151 8.77 13.97 -13.11
N ARG A 152 8.55 13.64 -14.39
CA ARG A 152 7.32 13.98 -15.11
C ARG A 152 6.05 13.43 -14.45
N VAL A 153 6.10 12.27 -13.83
CA VAL A 153 4.92 11.59 -13.24
C VAL A 153 4.84 11.75 -11.73
N ARG A 154 5.96 11.97 -11.03
CA ARG A 154 6.01 12.05 -9.57
C ARG A 154 6.31 13.44 -9.01
N GLY A 155 6.81 14.36 -9.84
CA GLY A 155 7.25 15.70 -9.46
C GLY A 155 8.76 15.87 -9.60
N ASP A 156 9.19 17.12 -9.82
CA ASP A 156 10.60 17.45 -10.06
C ASP A 156 11.48 17.11 -8.84
N GLY A 157 12.67 16.57 -9.11
CA GLY A 157 13.63 16.17 -8.07
C GLY A 157 13.33 14.85 -7.35
N THR A 158 12.20 14.20 -7.65
CA THR A 158 11.83 12.96 -6.95
C THR A 158 12.74 11.78 -7.29
N PHE A 159 13.29 11.73 -8.51
CA PHE A 159 14.24 10.70 -8.89
C PHE A 159 15.55 10.82 -8.13
N GLU A 160 16.13 12.01 -8.12
CA GLU A 160 17.39 12.31 -7.46
C GLU A 160 17.31 11.99 -5.96
N THR A 161 16.25 12.47 -5.30
CA THR A 161 16.00 12.21 -3.89
C THR A 161 15.81 10.71 -3.60
N ALA A 162 15.06 9.99 -4.45
CA ALA A 162 14.86 8.56 -4.25
C ALA A 162 16.18 7.78 -4.39
N ILE A 163 17.04 8.12 -5.37
CA ILE A 163 18.35 7.49 -5.53
C ILE A 163 19.29 7.79 -4.35
N GLU A 164 19.22 9.00 -3.79
CA GLU A 164 19.96 9.35 -2.57
C GLU A 164 19.57 8.43 -1.41
N VAL A 165 18.27 8.33 -1.13
CA VAL A 165 17.74 7.49 -0.03
C VAL A 165 18.10 6.01 -0.20
N ILE A 166 18.08 5.49 -1.42
CA ILE A 166 18.46 4.09 -1.69
C ILE A 166 19.95 3.84 -1.39
N ARG A 167 20.79 4.86 -1.47
CA ARG A 167 22.25 4.74 -1.23
C ARG A 167 22.66 4.91 0.23
N GLU A 168 21.80 5.49 1.05
CA GLU A 168 21.98 5.64 2.50
C GLU A 168 21.71 4.33 3.24
#